data_c70b49da6db2c8beb72b03e15e433132
#
_entry.id   c70b49da6db2c8beb72b03e15e433132
#
_cell.length_a   1.000
_cell.length_b   1.000
_cell.length_c   1.000
_cell.angle_alpha   90.00
_cell.angle_beta   90.00
_cell.angle_gamma   90.00
#
_symmetry.space_group_name_H-M   'P 1'
#
loop_
_entity.id
_entity.type
_entity.pdbx_description
1 polymer ?
#
loop_
_entity_poly.entity_id
_entity_poly.type
_entity_poly.pdbx_seq_one_letter_code
_entity_poly.pdbx_strand_id
1 'polypeptide(L)'
;MKRILFAMSLMAATTASFAQVAKPMEDVNHVIDNTVDSLNKAMTARIVPGTSRKGNNPVLFLIGNSTMRNGTLGNGNNGQWGWGYYEHEFFDENKITVENQALGGMSSRTFYNRLWPDVRKGIKAGDWVIISIGHNDNGPYDSGRARASIPGIGKDSLNVTIKETGVKETVYTYGEYMRKYINDCKALGAHPILMSLTPRDAYDENDKIVRVNKTFGLWAKQVADQEGVPFVDLNEISAAKLDSYGHWKEKYHFFKDHIHTSRFGAMMNARSAAEGLAESKDPSLAPLQAMMINVALPVENYQREKGKPVVFFTGDSTVKNADKEEDGMWGWGSLAYTIFNPKKITCVNAAKAGRSSRSYLNEGRWEKVYNSLQPGDYVLIEFGHNDICSLTDKKMRGSIPCAKDTCNVYQMQESKQFEVVYSFGWYLKKFIQDVYEKGAHPILVSLTPRNEWPHGKMERRNDTYGKWYREVVAETDVPFLDLHNIAADSYDKIGKEKVKEYYKKDHTHTSLKGARHNAKCVAKGLKKMKSPLAKYLK
;
A
#
# COMPACT_ATOMS: atom_id res chain seq x y z
N MET A 1 8.37 16.19 49.04
CA MET A 1 8.64 16.98 47.80
C MET A 1 9.58 16.31 46.76
N LYS A 2 10.56 15.49 47.13
CA LYS A 2 11.49 14.86 46.17
C LYS A 2 10.90 13.70 45.33
N ARG A 3 9.80 13.07 45.73
CA ARG A 3 9.18 11.93 44.99
C ARG A 3 8.22 12.36 43.87
N ILE A 4 7.68 13.57 43.93
CA ILE A 4 6.78 14.11 42.90
C ILE A 4 7.55 14.62 41.67
N LEU A 5 8.77 15.14 41.84
CA LEU A 5 9.63 15.58 40.76
C LEU A 5 10.16 14.40 39.89
N PHE A 6 10.34 13.22 40.49
CA PHE A 6 10.83 12.04 39.73
C PHE A 6 9.78 11.41 38.81
N ALA A 7 8.49 11.47 39.21
CA ALA A 7 7.40 11.00 38.37
C ALA A 7 7.09 11.93 37.18
N MET A 8 7.27 13.27 37.37
CA MET A 8 7.11 14.24 36.29
C MET A 8 8.26 14.18 35.27
N SER A 9 9.50 13.89 35.69
CA SER A 9 10.62 13.76 34.77
C SER A 9 10.53 12.49 33.89
N LEU A 10 9.91 11.42 34.37
CA LEU A 10 9.73 10.18 33.58
C LEU A 10 8.61 10.30 32.54
N MET A 11 7.56 11.09 32.81
CA MET A 11 6.52 11.40 31.82
C MET A 11 7.01 12.36 30.73
N ALA A 12 7.85 13.33 31.07
CA ALA A 12 8.45 14.25 30.11
C ALA A 12 9.46 13.55 29.18
N ALA A 13 10.20 12.54 29.68
CA ALA A 13 11.17 11.80 28.89
C ALA A 13 10.52 10.87 27.84
N THR A 14 9.32 10.34 28.13
CA THR A 14 8.60 9.48 27.17
C THR A 14 7.91 10.28 26.06
N THR A 15 7.46 11.50 26.33
CA THR A 15 6.89 12.39 25.31
C THR A 15 7.95 13.06 24.44
N ALA A 16 9.14 13.35 24.97
CA ALA A 16 10.25 13.92 24.21
C ALA A 16 10.88 12.95 23.20
N SER A 17 10.82 11.64 23.47
CA SER A 17 11.33 10.61 22.57
C SER A 17 10.52 10.46 21.27
N PHE A 18 9.23 10.80 21.28
CA PHE A 18 8.39 10.77 20.07
C PHE A 18 8.57 12.02 19.19
N ALA A 19 8.98 13.15 19.76
CA ALA A 19 9.12 14.40 19.04
C ALA A 19 10.44 14.54 18.25
N GLN A 20 11.45 13.70 18.54
CA GLN A 20 12.79 13.83 17.96
C GLN A 20 13.08 12.94 16.75
N VAL A 21 12.21 12.02 16.36
CA VAL A 21 12.60 10.90 15.46
C VAL A 21 12.22 11.11 14.00
N ALA A 22 11.31 12.02 13.65
CA ALA A 22 11.03 12.31 12.25
C ALA A 22 10.44 13.71 12.08
N LYS A 23 11.11 14.55 11.32
CA LYS A 23 10.48 15.78 10.83
C LYS A 23 9.41 15.38 9.81
N PRO A 24 8.15 15.83 9.96
CA PRO A 24 7.18 15.74 8.87
C PRO A 24 7.78 16.44 7.66
N MET A 25 7.64 15.86 6.48
CA MET A 25 7.99 16.60 5.27
C MET A 25 7.05 17.79 5.13
N GLU A 26 7.61 18.93 4.78
CA GLU A 26 6.87 20.11 4.37
C GLU A 26 5.92 19.76 3.21
N ASP A 27 4.86 20.53 3.07
CA ASP A 27 3.74 20.31 2.18
C ASP A 27 4.16 19.79 0.79
N VAL A 28 3.81 18.54 0.49
CA VAL A 28 4.10 17.88 -0.79
C VAL A 28 3.33 18.49 -1.98
N ASN A 29 2.44 19.44 -1.75
CA ASN A 29 1.77 20.23 -2.80
C ASN A 29 2.65 21.36 -3.36
N HIS A 30 3.87 21.51 -2.88
CA HIS A 30 4.78 22.43 -3.54
C HIS A 30 4.88 22.08 -5.02
N VAL A 31 4.59 23.07 -5.83
CA VAL A 31 4.87 23.11 -7.27
C VAL A 31 6.21 22.43 -7.47
N ILE A 32 6.25 21.38 -8.28
CA ILE A 32 7.50 20.70 -8.61
C ILE A 32 8.48 21.81 -9.00
N ASP A 33 9.48 22.02 -8.17
CA ASP A 33 10.52 23.01 -8.44
C ASP A 33 11.19 22.63 -9.76
N ASN A 34 10.94 23.44 -10.79
CA ASN A 34 11.52 23.27 -12.13
C ASN A 34 12.85 24.00 -12.26
N THR A 35 13.46 24.42 -11.17
CA THR A 35 14.81 24.96 -11.23
C THR A 35 15.76 23.91 -11.85
N VAL A 36 16.76 24.39 -12.55
CA VAL A 36 17.80 23.54 -13.16
C VAL A 36 18.40 22.60 -12.11
N ASP A 37 18.56 23.06 -10.88
CA ASP A 37 19.10 22.26 -9.77
C ASP A 37 18.17 21.14 -9.31
N SER A 38 16.87 21.39 -9.24
CA SER A 38 15.90 20.35 -8.88
C SER A 38 15.79 19.27 -9.98
N LEU A 39 15.78 19.68 -11.25
CA LEU A 39 15.80 18.75 -12.38
C LEU A 39 17.09 17.95 -12.42
N ASN A 40 18.24 18.58 -12.17
CA ASN A 40 19.53 17.89 -12.12
C ASN A 40 19.58 16.85 -10.98
N LYS A 41 19.09 17.19 -9.79
CA LYS A 41 19.00 16.23 -8.69
C LYS A 41 18.09 15.06 -9.02
N ALA A 42 16.95 15.32 -9.63
CA ALA A 42 16.02 14.27 -10.05
C ALA A 42 16.64 13.40 -11.15
N MET A 43 17.38 13.96 -12.07
CA MET A 43 18.08 13.23 -13.13
C MET A 43 19.22 12.38 -12.58
N THR A 44 20.05 12.91 -11.67
CA THR A 44 21.17 12.19 -11.06
C THR A 44 20.71 11.06 -10.13
N ALA A 45 19.49 11.12 -9.60
CA ALA A 45 18.89 10.05 -8.81
C ALA A 45 18.34 8.88 -9.66
N ARG A 46 18.41 8.94 -10.99
CA ARG A 46 18.00 7.83 -11.87
C ARG A 46 19.11 6.78 -11.94
N ILE A 47 18.68 5.53 -12.13
CA ILE A 47 19.61 4.45 -12.48
C ILE A 47 20.22 4.77 -13.85
N VAL A 48 21.52 4.61 -13.97
CA VAL A 48 22.18 4.72 -15.29
C VAL A 48 21.65 3.59 -16.18
N PRO A 49 21.10 3.92 -17.37
CA PRO A 49 20.39 2.95 -18.19
C PRO A 49 21.20 1.69 -18.50
N GLY A 50 20.60 0.52 -18.28
CA GLY A 50 21.17 -0.79 -18.55
C GLY A 50 22.14 -1.32 -17.49
N THR A 51 22.43 -0.55 -16.42
CA THR A 51 23.41 -0.97 -15.38
C THR A 51 22.81 -1.97 -14.38
N SER A 52 21.50 -2.09 -14.32
CA SER A 52 20.83 -3.10 -13.49
C SER A 52 20.84 -4.51 -14.08
N ARG A 53 21.31 -4.67 -15.32
CA ARG A 53 21.36 -5.95 -16.04
C ARG A 53 22.14 -7.00 -15.27
N LYS A 54 21.56 -8.18 -15.08
CA LYS A 54 22.20 -9.34 -14.48
C LYS A 54 22.74 -10.27 -15.57
N GLY A 55 24.05 -10.29 -15.75
CA GLY A 55 24.69 -11.11 -16.79
C GLY A 55 24.18 -10.78 -18.20
N ASN A 56 23.63 -11.79 -18.89
CA ASN A 56 23.07 -11.65 -20.23
C ASN A 56 21.53 -11.57 -20.23
N ASN A 57 20.91 -11.51 -19.06
CA ASN A 57 19.45 -11.43 -18.97
C ASN A 57 18.93 -10.14 -19.63
N PRO A 58 17.74 -10.19 -20.27
CA PRO A 58 17.11 -8.99 -20.78
C PRO A 58 16.74 -8.01 -19.64
N VAL A 59 16.60 -6.76 -20.01
CA VAL A 59 16.06 -5.70 -19.13
C VAL A 59 14.71 -5.27 -19.66
N LEU A 60 13.75 -5.11 -18.76
CA LEU A 60 12.47 -4.46 -19.00
C LEU A 60 12.59 -3.00 -18.57
N PHE A 61 12.77 -2.10 -19.54
CA PHE A 61 12.80 -0.66 -19.29
C PHE A 61 11.38 -0.10 -19.18
N LEU A 62 11.14 0.70 -18.15
CA LEU A 62 9.88 1.40 -17.95
C LEU A 62 10.07 2.90 -18.28
N ILE A 63 9.35 3.38 -19.28
CA ILE A 63 9.40 4.76 -19.78
C ILE A 63 8.10 5.46 -19.42
N GLY A 64 8.18 6.52 -18.61
CA GLY A 64 7.00 7.21 -18.11
C GLY A 64 7.32 8.49 -17.36
N ASN A 65 6.34 8.95 -16.62
CA ASN A 65 6.38 10.19 -15.85
C ASN A 65 6.25 9.96 -14.34
N SER A 66 5.69 10.94 -13.62
CA SER A 66 5.52 10.88 -12.16
C SER A 66 4.60 9.76 -11.67
N THR A 67 3.65 9.30 -12.49
CA THR A 67 2.75 8.19 -12.11
C THR A 67 3.45 6.82 -12.11
N MET A 68 4.59 6.74 -12.79
CA MET A 68 5.45 5.55 -12.84
C MET A 68 6.68 5.70 -11.91
N ARG A 69 7.14 6.93 -11.68
CA ARG A 69 8.28 7.26 -10.81
C ARG A 69 7.87 7.29 -9.35
N ASN A 70 8.66 6.70 -8.48
CA ASN A 70 8.42 6.71 -7.03
C ASN A 70 8.97 7.97 -6.36
N GLY A 71 8.18 9.04 -6.32
CA GLY A 71 8.59 10.35 -5.84
C GLY A 71 9.59 11.05 -6.75
N THR A 72 10.02 12.25 -6.38
CA THR A 72 10.94 13.06 -7.20
C THR A 72 12.31 12.38 -7.36
N LEU A 73 12.83 11.83 -6.26
CA LEU A 73 14.15 11.18 -6.23
C LEU A 73 14.12 9.66 -6.47
N GLY A 74 12.93 9.08 -6.75
CA GLY A 74 12.79 7.64 -6.94
C GLY A 74 12.73 6.82 -5.66
N ASN A 75 12.63 7.46 -4.51
CA ASN A 75 12.61 6.84 -3.19
C ASN A 75 11.37 7.22 -2.35
N GLY A 76 10.34 7.81 -2.96
CA GLY A 76 9.10 8.22 -2.30
C GLY A 76 9.21 9.52 -1.48
N ASN A 77 10.24 10.34 -1.69
CA ASN A 77 10.57 11.52 -0.87
C ASN A 77 9.46 12.55 -0.73
N ASN A 78 8.53 12.63 -1.67
CA ASN A 78 7.36 13.52 -1.61
C ASN A 78 6.06 12.79 -1.23
N GLY A 79 6.14 11.54 -0.81
CA GLY A 79 4.99 10.69 -0.44
C GLY A 79 4.22 10.11 -1.63
N GLN A 80 4.55 10.48 -2.86
CA GLN A 80 3.95 9.93 -4.06
C GLN A 80 4.67 8.64 -4.48
N TRP A 81 3.90 7.64 -4.85
CA TRP A 81 4.40 6.33 -5.27
C TRP A 81 3.97 6.04 -6.69
N GLY A 82 4.91 5.69 -7.55
CA GLY A 82 4.64 5.31 -8.93
C GLY A 82 4.62 3.80 -9.11
N TRP A 83 3.75 3.31 -9.98
CA TRP A 83 3.56 1.89 -10.21
C TRP A 83 4.83 1.17 -10.70
N GLY A 84 5.68 1.84 -11.47
CA GLY A 84 6.94 1.26 -11.93
C GLY A 84 7.92 0.89 -10.82
N TYR A 85 7.70 1.35 -9.58
CA TYR A 85 8.47 0.91 -8.42
C TYR A 85 8.17 -0.54 -8.05
N TYR A 86 6.92 -0.98 -8.23
CA TYR A 86 6.46 -2.33 -7.85
C TYR A 86 6.49 -3.34 -8.99
N GLU A 87 6.71 -2.91 -10.23
CA GLU A 87 6.62 -3.78 -11.39
C GLU A 87 7.58 -4.98 -11.31
N HIS A 88 8.74 -4.80 -10.68
CA HIS A 88 9.72 -5.89 -10.48
C HIS A 88 9.17 -7.07 -9.66
N GLU A 89 8.14 -6.88 -8.82
CA GLU A 89 7.54 -7.95 -8.02
C GLU A 89 6.80 -8.99 -8.88
N PHE A 90 6.48 -8.63 -10.13
CA PHE A 90 5.76 -9.48 -11.07
C PHE A 90 6.65 -10.21 -12.08
N PHE A 91 7.97 -10.10 -11.93
CA PHE A 91 8.94 -10.74 -12.82
C PHE A 91 9.96 -11.56 -12.03
N ASP A 92 10.37 -12.70 -12.62
CA ASP A 92 11.44 -13.53 -12.08
C ASP A 92 12.80 -12.82 -12.27
N GLU A 93 13.36 -12.30 -11.19
CA GLU A 93 14.62 -11.57 -11.19
C GLU A 93 15.83 -12.38 -11.66
N ASN A 94 15.71 -13.71 -11.75
CA ASN A 94 16.73 -14.57 -12.31
C ASN A 94 16.67 -14.65 -13.83
N LYS A 95 15.57 -14.19 -14.44
CA LYS A 95 15.35 -14.24 -15.90
C LYS A 95 15.35 -12.86 -16.55
N ILE A 96 14.88 -11.83 -15.85
CA ILE A 96 14.75 -10.47 -16.35
C ILE A 96 14.93 -9.45 -15.22
N THR A 97 15.49 -8.29 -15.53
CA THR A 97 15.57 -7.18 -14.59
C THR A 97 14.61 -6.07 -15.01
N VAL A 98 13.82 -5.54 -14.09
CA VAL A 98 12.97 -4.37 -14.34
C VAL A 98 13.73 -3.11 -13.97
N GLU A 99 13.83 -2.16 -14.90
CA GLU A 99 14.55 -0.90 -14.73
C GLU A 99 13.64 0.29 -14.98
N ASN A 100 13.28 1.01 -13.93
CA ASN A 100 12.41 2.17 -14.02
C ASN A 100 13.18 3.43 -14.39
N GLN A 101 13.05 3.87 -15.64
CA GLN A 101 13.66 5.07 -16.19
C GLN A 101 12.74 6.30 -16.17
N ALA A 102 11.53 6.18 -15.63
CA ALA A 102 10.57 7.27 -15.56
C ALA A 102 11.10 8.48 -14.78
N LEU A 103 10.64 9.67 -15.15
CA LEU A 103 10.93 10.91 -14.45
C LEU A 103 9.70 11.80 -14.35
N GLY A 104 9.48 12.39 -13.17
CA GLY A 104 8.35 13.27 -12.91
C GLY A 104 8.32 14.48 -13.83
N GLY A 105 7.10 14.89 -14.25
CA GLY A 105 6.92 16.05 -15.12
C GLY A 105 7.21 15.85 -16.60
N MET A 106 7.72 14.69 -17.02
CA MET A 106 8.00 14.40 -18.43
C MET A 106 6.72 14.12 -19.22
N SER A 107 6.68 14.63 -20.43
CA SER A 107 5.71 14.29 -21.48
C SER A 107 6.36 13.35 -22.52
N SER A 108 5.58 12.86 -23.48
CA SER A 108 6.10 12.08 -24.61
C SER A 108 7.24 12.82 -25.33
N ARG A 109 7.04 14.13 -25.58
CA ARG A 109 8.02 15.04 -26.19
C ARG A 109 9.26 15.26 -25.34
N THR A 110 9.08 15.69 -24.09
CA THR A 110 10.23 16.09 -23.25
C THR A 110 11.06 14.90 -22.80
N PHE A 111 10.45 13.74 -22.59
CA PHE A 111 11.20 12.51 -22.32
C PHE A 111 12.00 12.09 -23.57
N TYR A 112 11.37 12.12 -24.75
CA TYR A 112 12.06 11.76 -26.01
C TYR A 112 13.27 12.63 -26.28
N ASN A 113 13.12 13.95 -26.12
CA ASN A 113 14.18 14.90 -26.47
C ASN A 113 15.30 14.96 -25.42
N ARG A 114 15.01 14.70 -24.13
CA ARG A 114 15.97 14.96 -23.03
C ARG A 114 16.55 13.70 -22.40
N LEU A 115 15.78 12.63 -22.29
CA LEU A 115 16.15 11.42 -21.53
C LEU A 115 16.34 10.20 -22.41
N TRP A 116 15.54 10.08 -23.44
CA TRP A 116 15.55 8.93 -24.35
C TRP A 116 16.90 8.71 -25.02
N PRO A 117 17.65 9.74 -25.44
CA PRO A 117 18.99 9.54 -26.01
C PRO A 117 19.95 8.79 -25.09
N ASP A 118 19.82 8.95 -23.76
CA ASP A 118 20.64 8.22 -22.79
C ASP A 118 20.08 6.83 -22.52
N VAL A 119 18.76 6.69 -22.40
CA VAL A 119 18.12 5.37 -22.21
C VAL A 119 18.48 4.42 -23.34
N ARG A 120 18.45 4.89 -24.59
CA ARG A 120 18.81 4.11 -25.77
C ARG A 120 20.21 3.49 -25.71
N LYS A 121 21.17 4.16 -25.06
CA LYS A 121 22.54 3.65 -24.91
C LYS A 121 22.61 2.40 -24.03
N GLY A 122 21.63 2.23 -23.10
CA GLY A 122 21.54 1.08 -22.21
C GLY A 122 20.77 -0.11 -22.78
N ILE A 123 19.99 0.12 -23.85
CA ILE A 123 19.14 -0.91 -24.47
C ILE A 123 19.99 -1.83 -25.36
N LYS A 124 19.74 -3.13 -25.26
CA LYS A 124 20.33 -4.18 -26.10
C LYS A 124 19.27 -4.98 -26.83
N ALA A 125 19.66 -5.69 -27.86
CA ALA A 125 18.78 -6.61 -28.55
C ALA A 125 18.23 -7.66 -27.58
N GLY A 126 16.91 -7.91 -27.67
CA GLY A 126 16.16 -8.79 -26.78
C GLY A 126 15.63 -8.12 -25.51
N ASP A 127 15.95 -6.84 -25.26
CA ASP A 127 15.34 -6.08 -24.16
C ASP A 127 13.88 -5.72 -24.48
N TRP A 128 13.15 -5.37 -23.43
CA TRP A 128 11.75 -4.94 -23.50
C TRP A 128 11.64 -3.47 -23.06
N VAL A 129 10.72 -2.73 -23.69
CA VAL A 129 10.49 -1.32 -23.35
C VAL A 129 8.99 -1.06 -23.24
N ILE A 130 8.50 -0.83 -22.01
CA ILE A 130 7.14 -0.36 -21.78
C ILE A 130 7.12 1.16 -21.82
N ILE A 131 6.22 1.71 -22.62
CA ILE A 131 6.03 3.16 -22.78
C ILE A 131 4.61 3.50 -22.34
N SER A 132 4.48 4.17 -21.17
CA SER A 132 3.23 4.69 -20.62
C SER A 132 3.42 6.14 -20.22
N ILE A 133 3.18 7.05 -21.16
CA ILE A 133 3.44 8.48 -21.01
C ILE A 133 2.37 9.30 -21.74
N GLY A 134 1.96 10.46 -21.17
CA GLY A 134 0.94 11.31 -21.77
C GLY A 134 0.26 12.28 -20.78
N HIS A 135 0.33 12.03 -19.47
CA HIS A 135 -0.31 12.89 -18.45
C HIS A 135 0.13 14.36 -18.54
N ASN A 136 1.32 14.63 -19.08
CA ASN A 136 1.91 15.96 -19.17
C ASN A 136 1.92 16.56 -20.59
N ASP A 137 1.27 15.92 -21.54
CA ASP A 137 1.32 16.29 -22.96
C ASP A 137 0.36 17.43 -23.34
N ASN A 138 -0.42 17.92 -22.38
CA ASN A 138 -1.30 19.07 -22.55
C ASN A 138 -0.59 20.39 -22.15
N GLY A 139 -1.06 21.50 -22.72
CA GLY A 139 -0.64 22.85 -22.37
C GLY A 139 0.05 23.60 -23.51
N PRO A 140 0.79 24.67 -23.22
CA PRO A 140 1.52 25.44 -24.23
C PRO A 140 2.66 24.65 -24.86
N TYR A 141 2.88 24.88 -26.15
CA TYR A 141 4.00 24.26 -26.87
C TYR A 141 5.33 25.01 -26.68
N ASP A 142 5.27 26.32 -26.41
CA ASP A 142 6.41 27.25 -26.50
C ASP A 142 6.70 28.00 -25.19
N SER A 143 5.95 27.76 -24.14
CA SER A 143 6.07 28.52 -22.88
C SER A 143 5.84 27.67 -21.65
N GLY A 144 6.16 28.22 -20.48
CA GLY A 144 6.09 27.53 -19.20
C GLY A 144 6.99 26.29 -19.21
N ARG A 145 6.41 25.12 -18.98
CA ARG A 145 7.17 23.87 -19.09
C ARG A 145 7.42 23.41 -20.51
N ALA A 146 6.76 24.00 -21.51
CA ALA A 146 6.89 23.72 -22.95
C ALA A 146 6.95 22.21 -23.25
N ARG A 147 6.01 21.45 -22.71
CA ARG A 147 6.03 19.98 -22.75
C ARG A 147 4.89 19.35 -23.55
N ALA A 148 3.93 20.15 -24.01
CA ALA A 148 2.82 19.63 -24.79
C ALA A 148 3.26 19.01 -26.10
N SER A 149 2.62 17.92 -26.50
CA SER A 149 2.61 17.37 -27.85
C SER A 149 1.34 17.79 -28.59
N ILE A 150 1.36 17.77 -29.93
CA ILE A 150 0.16 18.02 -30.72
C ILE A 150 -0.80 16.84 -30.51
N PRO A 151 -2.09 17.08 -30.22
CA PRO A 151 -3.10 16.02 -30.07
C PRO A 151 -3.23 15.16 -31.33
N GLY A 152 -3.46 13.85 -31.14
CA GLY A 152 -3.73 12.92 -32.23
C GLY A 152 -2.54 12.09 -32.68
N ILE A 153 -2.73 11.38 -33.80
CA ILE A 153 -1.79 10.40 -34.31
C ILE A 153 -1.22 10.73 -35.71
N GLY A 154 -1.54 11.90 -36.23
CA GLY A 154 -1.04 12.39 -37.52
C GLY A 154 0.49 12.59 -37.51
N LYS A 155 1.03 13.02 -38.67
CA LYS A 155 2.45 13.38 -38.81
C LYS A 155 2.70 14.89 -38.76
N ASP A 156 1.69 15.62 -38.27
CA ASP A 156 1.77 17.07 -38.16
C ASP A 156 2.86 17.48 -37.20
N SER A 157 3.49 18.61 -37.51
CA SER A 157 4.54 19.21 -36.69
C SER A 157 4.44 20.72 -36.65
N LEU A 158 4.99 21.32 -35.61
CA LEU A 158 5.02 22.75 -35.38
C LEU A 158 6.41 23.18 -34.93
N ASN A 159 7.02 24.13 -35.62
CA ASN A 159 8.28 24.74 -35.18
C ASN A 159 7.98 25.83 -34.15
N VAL A 160 8.58 25.74 -32.99
CA VAL A 160 8.41 26.70 -31.91
C VAL A 160 9.78 27.23 -31.44
N THR A 161 9.76 28.41 -30.86
CA THR A 161 10.88 28.93 -30.07
C THR A 161 10.44 29.02 -28.63
N ILE A 162 11.07 28.28 -27.73
CA ILE A 162 10.75 28.26 -26.31
C ILE A 162 11.00 29.65 -25.72
N LYS A 163 9.98 30.29 -25.18
CA LYS A 163 10.04 31.68 -24.71
C LYS A 163 11.06 31.90 -23.58
N GLU A 164 11.15 30.93 -22.68
CA GLU A 164 12.02 31.00 -21.50
C GLU A 164 13.49 30.79 -21.81
N THR A 165 13.81 30.09 -22.92
CA THR A 165 15.21 29.69 -23.24
C THR A 165 15.69 30.11 -24.58
N GLY A 166 14.82 30.57 -25.49
CA GLY A 166 15.16 30.86 -26.88
C GLY A 166 15.48 29.64 -27.76
N VAL A 167 15.35 28.42 -27.20
CA VAL A 167 15.64 27.18 -27.95
C VAL A 167 14.57 26.94 -29.01
N LYS A 168 15.03 26.66 -30.23
CA LYS A 168 14.15 26.26 -31.34
C LYS A 168 13.93 24.76 -31.32
N GLU A 169 12.70 24.33 -31.45
CA GLU A 169 12.29 22.93 -31.35
C GLU A 169 11.15 22.64 -32.32
N THR A 170 11.13 21.43 -32.90
CA THR A 170 9.98 20.93 -33.64
C THR A 170 9.13 20.04 -32.72
N VAL A 171 7.87 20.43 -32.53
CA VAL A 171 6.87 19.70 -31.79
C VAL A 171 6.10 18.81 -32.74
N TYR A 172 5.96 17.54 -32.40
CA TYR A 172 5.19 16.55 -33.17
C TYR A 172 3.90 16.18 -32.45
N THR A 173 3.05 15.42 -33.15
CA THR A 173 1.89 14.79 -32.52
C THR A 173 2.32 13.78 -31.45
N TYR A 174 1.42 13.51 -30.51
CA TYR A 174 1.60 12.44 -29.54
C TYR A 174 1.91 11.11 -30.24
N GLY A 175 1.12 10.76 -31.27
CA GLY A 175 1.34 9.52 -32.02
C GLY A 175 2.68 9.45 -32.72
N GLU A 176 3.18 10.58 -33.23
CA GLU A 176 4.51 10.60 -33.87
C GLU A 176 5.63 10.38 -32.84
N TYR A 177 5.50 10.90 -31.60
CA TYR A 177 6.46 10.55 -30.55
C TYR A 177 6.38 9.06 -30.20
N MET A 178 5.20 8.45 -30.15
CA MET A 178 5.07 7.00 -29.93
C MET A 178 5.76 6.20 -31.04
N ARG A 179 5.58 6.58 -32.31
CA ARG A 179 6.29 5.93 -33.45
C ARG A 179 7.79 6.07 -33.34
N LYS A 180 8.28 7.23 -32.93
CA LYS A 180 9.72 7.44 -32.74
C LYS A 180 10.31 6.49 -31.70
N TYR A 181 9.66 6.32 -30.54
CA TYR A 181 10.07 5.33 -29.54
C TYR A 181 10.06 3.91 -30.09
N ILE A 182 8.99 3.53 -30.78
CA ILE A 182 8.83 2.18 -31.36
C ILE A 182 9.92 1.90 -32.38
N ASN A 183 10.18 2.85 -33.31
CA ASN A 183 11.17 2.68 -34.35
C ASN A 183 12.58 2.59 -33.79
N ASP A 184 12.91 3.41 -32.79
CA ASP A 184 14.17 3.34 -32.09
C ASP A 184 14.38 1.99 -31.38
N CYS A 185 13.35 1.46 -30.71
CA CYS A 185 13.39 0.14 -30.07
C CYS A 185 13.62 -0.97 -31.11
N LYS A 186 12.85 -0.95 -32.21
CA LYS A 186 12.98 -1.94 -33.30
C LYS A 186 14.37 -1.89 -33.90
N ALA A 187 14.93 -0.70 -34.12
CA ALA A 187 16.29 -0.51 -34.67
C ALA A 187 17.38 -1.06 -33.74
N LEU A 188 17.12 -1.10 -32.42
CA LEU A 188 18.01 -1.68 -31.43
C LEU A 188 17.79 -3.18 -31.23
N GLY A 189 16.81 -3.80 -31.90
CA GLY A 189 16.41 -5.19 -31.68
C GLY A 189 15.68 -5.42 -30.35
N ALA A 190 15.12 -4.37 -29.77
CA ALA A 190 14.32 -4.43 -28.56
C ALA A 190 12.82 -4.51 -28.87
N HIS A 191 12.03 -4.93 -27.89
CA HIS A 191 10.59 -5.18 -28.00
C HIS A 191 9.79 -4.06 -27.33
N PRO A 192 9.23 -3.09 -28.08
CA PRO A 192 8.38 -2.04 -27.51
C PRO A 192 6.98 -2.53 -27.20
N ILE A 193 6.41 -2.04 -26.08
CA ILE A 193 5.04 -2.25 -25.62
C ILE A 193 4.45 -0.89 -25.30
N LEU A 194 3.31 -0.52 -25.88
CA LEU A 194 2.58 0.67 -25.47
C LEU A 194 1.57 0.32 -24.39
N MET A 195 1.46 1.18 -23.37
CA MET A 195 0.42 1.10 -22.37
C MET A 195 -0.35 2.42 -22.28
N SER A 196 -1.66 2.34 -22.04
CA SER A 196 -2.45 3.52 -21.70
C SER A 196 -2.03 4.09 -20.34
N LEU A 197 -2.52 5.30 -20.02
CA LEU A 197 -2.16 6.02 -18.79
C LEU A 197 -2.89 5.42 -17.57
N THR A 198 -2.29 5.56 -16.40
CA THR A 198 -3.03 5.31 -15.15
C THR A 198 -4.26 6.22 -15.03
N PRO A 199 -5.36 5.78 -14.40
CA PRO A 199 -6.53 6.63 -14.20
C PRO A 199 -6.23 7.78 -13.23
N ARG A 200 -7.09 8.80 -13.27
CA ARG A 200 -7.13 9.88 -12.29
C ARG A 200 -8.29 9.64 -11.32
N ASP A 201 -8.22 10.20 -10.13
CA ASP A 201 -9.34 10.34 -9.20
C ASP A 201 -10.31 11.40 -9.74
N ALA A 202 -11.04 11.04 -10.75
CA ALA A 202 -12.03 11.88 -11.42
C ALA A 202 -13.16 11.00 -11.97
N TYR A 203 -14.40 11.45 -11.78
CA TYR A 203 -15.61 10.69 -12.11
C TYR A 203 -16.35 11.31 -13.29
N ASP A 204 -16.98 10.47 -14.07
CA ASP A 204 -17.92 10.88 -15.10
C ASP A 204 -19.33 11.07 -14.52
N GLU A 205 -20.29 11.39 -15.38
CA GLU A 205 -21.70 11.59 -15.05
C GLU A 205 -22.41 10.33 -14.49
N ASN A 206 -21.82 9.15 -14.65
CA ASN A 206 -22.33 7.87 -14.17
C ASN A 206 -21.60 7.39 -12.90
N ASP A 207 -20.86 8.28 -12.25
CA ASP A 207 -20.07 7.98 -11.05
C ASP A 207 -19.02 6.90 -11.29
N LYS A 208 -18.41 6.91 -12.50
CA LYS A 208 -17.35 6.00 -12.90
C LYS A 208 -16.05 6.78 -13.12
N ILE A 209 -14.93 6.16 -12.79
CA ILE A 209 -13.60 6.73 -13.08
C ILE A 209 -13.48 7.06 -14.56
N VAL A 210 -13.08 8.28 -14.87
CA VAL A 210 -12.92 8.76 -16.25
C VAL A 210 -11.85 7.94 -16.99
N ARG A 211 -12.23 7.39 -18.16
CA ARG A 211 -11.32 6.67 -19.04
C ARG A 211 -10.60 7.60 -20.01
N VAL A 212 -9.39 7.21 -20.39
CA VAL A 212 -8.61 7.94 -21.42
C VAL A 212 -8.79 7.36 -22.83
N ASN A 213 -9.86 6.59 -23.04
CA ASN A 213 -10.18 5.88 -24.27
C ASN A 213 -10.68 6.77 -25.42
N LYS A 214 -10.79 8.08 -25.22
CA LYS A 214 -11.11 9.08 -26.26
C LYS A 214 -9.93 9.99 -26.59
N THR A 215 -8.82 9.84 -25.89
CA THR A 215 -7.64 10.69 -26.00
C THR A 215 -6.35 9.86 -26.04
N PHE A 216 -5.43 10.08 -25.13
CA PHE A 216 -4.09 9.45 -25.13
C PHE A 216 -4.14 7.91 -25.13
N GLY A 217 -5.10 7.29 -24.45
CA GLY A 217 -5.26 5.82 -24.49
C GLY A 217 -5.67 5.34 -25.87
N LEU A 218 -6.64 6.03 -26.51
CA LEU A 218 -7.04 5.73 -27.89
C LEU A 218 -5.87 5.91 -28.87
N TRP A 219 -5.17 7.05 -28.76
CA TRP A 219 -4.05 7.34 -29.66
C TRP A 219 -2.90 6.35 -29.49
N ALA A 220 -2.58 5.96 -28.26
CA ALA A 220 -1.57 4.92 -28.01
C ALA A 220 -1.96 3.59 -28.64
N LYS A 221 -3.23 3.17 -28.46
CA LYS A 221 -3.75 1.95 -29.10
C LYS A 221 -3.68 2.00 -30.62
N GLN A 222 -4.15 3.09 -31.23
CA GLN A 222 -4.14 3.26 -32.67
C GLN A 222 -2.72 3.20 -33.25
N VAL A 223 -1.73 3.80 -32.56
CA VAL A 223 -0.34 3.73 -32.99
C VAL A 223 0.20 2.30 -32.82
N ALA A 224 -0.11 1.62 -31.73
CA ALA A 224 0.29 0.23 -31.52
C ALA A 224 -0.23 -0.68 -32.63
N ASP A 225 -1.52 -0.54 -32.97
CA ASP A 225 -2.17 -1.29 -34.05
C ASP A 225 -1.50 -1.00 -35.41
N GLN A 226 -1.16 0.28 -35.71
CA GLN A 226 -0.52 0.67 -36.97
C GLN A 226 0.92 0.16 -37.08
N GLU A 227 1.65 0.16 -35.99
CA GLU A 227 3.04 -0.24 -35.95
C GLU A 227 3.24 -1.74 -35.66
N GLY A 228 2.17 -2.48 -35.40
CA GLY A 228 2.21 -3.92 -35.11
C GLY A 228 3.00 -4.23 -33.84
N VAL A 229 2.72 -3.50 -32.76
CA VAL A 229 3.33 -3.70 -31.45
C VAL A 229 2.25 -3.96 -30.40
N PRO A 230 2.55 -4.69 -29.30
CA PRO A 230 1.60 -4.94 -28.24
C PRO A 230 1.06 -3.67 -27.59
N PHE A 231 -0.22 -3.69 -27.23
CA PHE A 231 -0.87 -2.65 -26.43
C PHE A 231 -1.52 -3.26 -25.20
N VAL A 232 -1.35 -2.59 -24.04
CA VAL A 232 -2.02 -2.93 -22.77
C VAL A 232 -2.86 -1.75 -22.31
N ASP A 233 -4.15 -1.96 -22.12
CA ASP A 233 -5.04 -0.92 -21.59
C ASP A 233 -5.00 -0.88 -20.06
N LEU A 234 -3.87 -0.39 -19.52
CA LEU A 234 -3.67 -0.17 -18.10
C LEU A 234 -4.77 0.71 -17.47
N ASN A 235 -5.24 1.71 -18.23
CA ASN A 235 -6.28 2.63 -17.76
C ASN A 235 -7.58 1.87 -17.46
N GLU A 236 -8.06 1.06 -18.40
CA GLU A 236 -9.31 0.32 -18.23
C GLU A 236 -9.20 -0.68 -17.07
N ILE A 237 -8.10 -1.45 -17.01
CA ILE A 237 -7.90 -2.46 -15.95
C ILE A 237 -7.87 -1.79 -14.56
N SER A 238 -7.13 -0.71 -14.40
CA SER A 238 -7.03 0.02 -13.14
C SER A 238 -8.33 0.75 -12.78
N ALA A 239 -8.96 1.41 -13.75
CA ALA A 239 -10.20 2.14 -13.53
C ALA A 239 -11.37 1.21 -13.18
N ALA A 240 -11.45 0.02 -13.80
CA ALA A 240 -12.46 -0.98 -13.45
C ALA A 240 -12.30 -1.45 -11.99
N LYS A 241 -11.07 -1.58 -11.50
CA LYS A 241 -10.81 -1.88 -10.08
C LYS A 241 -11.27 -0.75 -9.17
N LEU A 242 -10.94 0.50 -9.51
CA LEU A 242 -11.38 1.67 -8.75
C LEU A 242 -12.91 1.78 -8.73
N ASP A 243 -13.58 1.56 -9.87
CA ASP A 243 -15.05 1.52 -9.95
C ASP A 243 -15.69 0.46 -9.05
N SER A 244 -14.97 -0.60 -8.74
CA SER A 244 -15.42 -1.66 -7.84
C SER A 244 -15.27 -1.30 -6.36
N TYR A 245 -14.49 -0.26 -6.06
CA TYR A 245 -14.26 0.22 -4.71
C TYR A 245 -15.32 1.26 -4.33
N GLY A 246 -15.61 1.39 -3.03
CA GLY A 246 -16.36 2.55 -2.54
C GLY A 246 -15.48 3.81 -2.50
N HIS A 247 -16.09 5.00 -2.54
CA HIS A 247 -15.37 6.27 -2.50
C HIS A 247 -14.35 6.40 -1.35
N TRP A 248 -14.63 5.75 -0.22
CA TRP A 248 -13.69 5.75 0.90
C TRP A 248 -12.38 5.04 0.54
N LYS A 249 -12.47 3.92 -0.20
CA LYS A 249 -11.31 3.11 -0.58
C LYS A 249 -10.50 3.78 -1.70
N GLU A 250 -11.15 4.45 -2.62
CA GLU A 250 -10.48 5.19 -3.70
C GLU A 250 -9.57 6.29 -3.15
N LYS A 251 -10.02 7.02 -2.12
CA LYS A 251 -9.26 8.11 -1.50
C LYS A 251 -7.87 7.72 -1.04
N TYR A 252 -7.65 6.49 -0.60
CA TYR A 252 -6.31 6.08 -0.18
C TYR A 252 -5.45 5.47 -1.29
N HIS A 253 -5.99 5.35 -2.52
CA HIS A 253 -5.20 5.02 -3.71
C HIS A 253 -4.49 6.24 -4.29
N PHE A 254 -4.97 7.44 -4.00
CA PHE A 254 -4.35 8.70 -4.41
C PHE A 254 -3.69 9.41 -3.23
N PHE A 255 -2.70 10.27 -3.51
CA PHE A 255 -1.97 10.98 -2.46
C PHE A 255 -1.95 12.48 -2.73
N LYS A 256 -2.81 13.23 -2.01
CA LYS A 256 -2.95 14.68 -1.99
C LYS A 256 -3.41 15.35 -3.29
N ASP A 257 -3.47 14.66 -4.40
CA ASP A 257 -4.05 15.14 -5.63
C ASP A 257 -4.75 14.01 -6.39
N HIS A 258 -5.39 14.34 -7.51
CA HIS A 258 -6.21 13.42 -8.30
C HIS A 258 -5.40 12.63 -9.35
N ILE A 259 -4.07 12.71 -9.38
CA ILE A 259 -3.21 12.07 -10.39
C ILE A 259 -2.21 11.10 -9.74
N HIS A 260 -1.54 11.59 -8.69
CA HIS A 260 -0.45 10.86 -8.07
C HIS A 260 -0.96 9.88 -7.03
N THR A 261 -0.48 8.66 -7.14
CA THR A 261 -0.94 7.58 -6.28
C THR A 261 -0.18 7.50 -4.95
N SER A 262 -0.89 7.00 -3.93
CA SER A 262 -0.29 6.45 -2.73
C SER A 262 0.40 5.11 -3.06
N ARG A 263 1.03 4.50 -2.05
CA ARG A 263 1.54 3.13 -2.15
C ARG A 263 0.47 2.13 -2.64
N PHE A 264 -0.76 2.26 -2.15
CA PHE A 264 -1.86 1.35 -2.52
C PHE A 264 -2.25 1.50 -3.98
N GLY A 265 -2.38 2.73 -4.46
CA GLY A 265 -2.66 2.99 -5.87
C GLY A 265 -1.52 2.57 -6.79
N ALA A 266 -0.28 2.81 -6.38
CA ALA A 266 0.88 2.37 -7.15
C ALA A 266 0.95 0.84 -7.27
N MET A 267 0.73 0.10 -6.17
CA MET A 267 0.70 -1.36 -6.17
C MET A 267 -0.47 -1.90 -7.02
N MET A 268 -1.66 -1.28 -6.92
CA MET A 268 -2.82 -1.64 -7.74
C MET A 268 -2.53 -1.44 -9.23
N ASN A 269 -1.93 -0.31 -9.62
CA ASN A 269 -1.57 -0.02 -11.01
C ASN A 269 -0.48 -0.96 -11.53
N ALA A 270 0.53 -1.30 -10.73
CA ALA A 270 1.55 -2.27 -11.10
C ALA A 270 0.94 -3.67 -11.35
N ARG A 271 0.08 -4.11 -10.45
CA ARG A 271 -0.66 -5.36 -10.65
C ARG A 271 -1.55 -5.31 -11.89
N SER A 272 -2.18 -4.18 -12.18
CA SER A 272 -3.00 -4.01 -13.39
C SER A 272 -2.17 -4.07 -14.66
N ALA A 273 -0.95 -3.50 -14.65
CA ALA A 273 -0.02 -3.62 -15.77
C ALA A 273 0.42 -5.07 -15.97
N ALA A 274 0.78 -5.76 -14.88
CA ALA A 274 1.16 -7.18 -14.91
C ALA A 274 0.02 -8.09 -15.39
N GLU A 275 -1.21 -7.89 -14.92
CA GLU A 275 -2.40 -8.63 -15.39
C GLU A 275 -2.63 -8.40 -16.88
N GLY A 276 -2.57 -7.14 -17.33
CA GLY A 276 -2.75 -6.82 -18.76
C GLY A 276 -1.68 -7.46 -19.65
N LEU A 277 -0.43 -7.54 -19.18
CA LEU A 277 0.62 -8.27 -19.89
C LEU A 277 0.35 -9.77 -19.90
N ALA A 278 0.03 -10.36 -18.76
CA ALA A 278 -0.17 -11.81 -18.61
C ALA A 278 -1.41 -12.34 -19.37
N GLU A 279 -2.47 -11.53 -19.45
CA GLU A 279 -3.73 -11.91 -20.10
C GLU A 279 -3.75 -11.57 -21.60
N SER A 280 -2.77 -10.80 -22.08
CA SER A 280 -2.67 -10.43 -23.49
C SER A 280 -2.56 -11.66 -24.38
N LYS A 281 -3.31 -11.64 -25.51
CA LYS A 281 -3.28 -12.67 -26.54
C LYS A 281 -2.28 -12.38 -27.65
N ASP A 282 -1.54 -11.28 -27.56
CA ASP A 282 -0.50 -10.96 -28.53
C ASP A 282 0.64 -11.99 -28.42
N PRO A 283 0.90 -12.78 -29.47
CA PRO A 283 1.89 -13.86 -29.42
C PRO A 283 3.32 -13.35 -29.23
N SER A 284 3.60 -12.08 -29.57
CA SER A 284 4.91 -11.49 -29.38
C SER A 284 5.27 -11.31 -27.90
N LEU A 285 4.27 -11.30 -27.00
CA LEU A 285 4.47 -11.21 -25.54
C LEU A 285 4.78 -12.56 -24.88
N ALA A 286 4.62 -13.69 -25.56
CA ALA A 286 4.82 -15.00 -24.95
C ALA A 286 6.22 -15.16 -24.26
N PRO A 287 7.34 -14.68 -24.83
CA PRO A 287 8.63 -14.76 -24.14
C PRO A 287 8.66 -13.92 -22.84
N LEU A 288 8.03 -12.73 -22.81
CA LEU A 288 7.95 -11.89 -21.61
C LEU A 288 7.04 -12.54 -20.56
N GLN A 289 5.89 -13.08 -20.98
CA GLN A 289 4.94 -13.78 -20.11
C GLN A 289 5.58 -14.98 -19.41
N ALA A 290 6.48 -15.70 -20.07
CA ALA A 290 7.22 -16.82 -19.48
C ALA A 290 8.23 -16.42 -18.38
N MET A 291 8.49 -15.12 -18.22
CA MET A 291 9.33 -14.56 -17.16
C MET A 291 8.52 -13.93 -16.02
N MET A 292 7.19 -13.93 -16.12
CA MET A 292 6.31 -13.34 -15.11
C MET A 292 6.00 -14.30 -13.96
N ILE A 293 5.84 -13.72 -12.77
CA ILE A 293 5.48 -14.40 -11.52
C ILE A 293 4.47 -13.54 -10.72
N ASN A 294 3.83 -14.12 -9.72
CA ASN A 294 3.02 -13.40 -8.72
C ASN A 294 1.84 -12.57 -9.28
N VAL A 295 1.41 -12.79 -10.53
CA VAL A 295 0.31 -12.03 -11.14
C VAL A 295 -1.01 -12.35 -10.45
N ALA A 296 -1.24 -13.60 -10.07
CA ALA A 296 -2.42 -13.98 -9.31
C ALA A 296 -2.51 -13.24 -7.97
N LEU A 297 -3.73 -12.88 -7.58
CA LEU A 297 -3.96 -12.25 -6.27
C LEU A 297 -3.44 -13.14 -5.15
N PRO A 298 -2.73 -12.58 -4.16
CA PRO A 298 -2.29 -13.34 -3.00
C PRO A 298 -3.51 -13.74 -2.16
N VAL A 299 -3.87 -14.99 -2.23
CA VAL A 299 -4.89 -15.61 -1.37
C VAL A 299 -4.21 -16.58 -0.43
N GLU A 300 -4.75 -16.71 0.77
CA GLU A 300 -4.35 -17.79 1.67
C GLU A 300 -5.41 -18.88 1.60
N ASN A 301 -4.99 -20.12 1.38
CA ASN A 301 -5.89 -21.27 1.32
C ASN A 301 -6.37 -21.63 2.71
N TYR A 302 -7.27 -20.82 3.27
CA TYR A 302 -7.97 -21.18 4.48
C TYR A 302 -8.99 -22.27 4.18
N GLN A 303 -8.94 -23.35 4.97
CA GLN A 303 -9.94 -24.41 4.85
C GLN A 303 -11.33 -23.88 5.19
N ARG A 304 -12.23 -23.94 4.23
CA ARG A 304 -13.64 -23.61 4.40
C ARG A 304 -14.48 -24.86 4.32
N GLU A 305 -15.39 -25.01 5.27
CA GLU A 305 -16.41 -26.05 5.20
C GLU A 305 -17.69 -25.48 4.53
N LYS A 306 -18.21 -26.20 3.55
CA LYS A 306 -19.42 -25.78 2.83
C LYS A 306 -20.59 -25.49 3.81
N GLY A 307 -21.21 -24.33 3.66
CA GLY A 307 -22.36 -23.90 4.47
C GLY A 307 -22.02 -23.36 5.86
N LYS A 308 -20.73 -23.20 6.21
CA LYS A 308 -20.30 -22.58 7.45
C LYS A 308 -19.60 -21.24 7.18
N PRO A 309 -19.94 -20.16 7.90
CA PRO A 309 -19.14 -18.94 7.86
C PRO A 309 -17.78 -19.17 8.52
N VAL A 310 -16.83 -18.30 8.20
CA VAL A 310 -15.51 -18.26 8.83
C VAL A 310 -15.45 -17.07 9.79
N VAL A 311 -14.82 -17.26 10.94
CA VAL A 311 -14.39 -16.15 11.80
C VAL A 311 -12.87 -16.05 11.76
N PHE A 312 -12.38 -14.92 11.24
CA PHE A 312 -10.97 -14.57 11.20
C PHE A 312 -10.59 -13.78 12.44
N PHE A 313 -9.45 -14.13 13.04
CA PHE A 313 -8.81 -13.34 14.10
C PHE A 313 -7.58 -12.68 13.52
N THR A 314 -7.57 -11.37 13.42
CA THR A 314 -6.43 -10.57 12.96
C THR A 314 -5.85 -9.79 14.13
N GLY A 315 -4.52 -9.67 14.17
CA GLY A 315 -3.86 -9.03 15.30
C GLY A 315 -2.37 -9.39 15.39
N ASP A 316 -1.85 -9.18 16.57
CA ASP A 316 -0.45 -9.39 16.90
C ASP A 316 -0.17 -10.69 17.71
N SER A 317 0.90 -10.70 18.51
CA SER A 317 1.28 -11.85 19.35
C SER A 317 0.25 -12.20 20.42
N THR A 318 -0.54 -11.24 20.88
CA THR A 318 -1.55 -11.45 21.92
C THR A 318 -2.77 -12.21 21.39
N VAL A 319 -2.96 -12.23 20.08
CA VAL A 319 -3.96 -13.04 19.37
C VAL A 319 -3.34 -14.35 18.83
N LYS A 320 -2.08 -14.30 18.33
CA LYS A 320 -1.34 -15.45 17.81
C LYS A 320 -0.64 -16.21 18.93
N ASN A 321 -0.61 -17.54 18.88
CA ASN A 321 0.25 -18.31 19.79
C ASN A 321 1.71 -18.27 19.33
N ALA A 322 2.63 -18.57 20.21
CA ALA A 322 4.00 -18.89 19.85
C ALA A 322 4.02 -20.13 18.93
N ASP A 323 4.97 -20.18 18.01
CA ASP A 323 5.11 -21.31 17.08
C ASP A 323 5.53 -22.62 17.82
N LYS A 324 6.03 -22.49 19.06
CA LYS A 324 6.38 -23.60 19.96
C LYS A 324 5.78 -23.40 21.33
N GLU A 325 5.09 -24.42 21.85
CA GLU A 325 4.55 -24.44 23.23
C GLU A 325 5.62 -24.21 24.30
N GLU A 326 6.84 -24.65 24.04
CA GLU A 326 8.01 -24.51 24.90
C GLU A 326 8.30 -23.04 25.26
N ASP A 327 7.95 -22.10 24.41
CA ASP A 327 8.12 -20.68 24.67
C ASP A 327 7.14 -20.14 25.72
N GLY A 328 6.07 -20.86 26.02
CA GLY A 328 5.08 -20.49 27.02
C GLY A 328 4.32 -19.21 26.75
N MET A 329 4.34 -18.72 25.51
CA MET A 329 3.59 -17.54 25.07
C MET A 329 2.44 -17.96 24.16
N TRP A 330 1.21 -17.60 24.55
CA TRP A 330 -0.01 -17.97 23.86
C TRP A 330 -0.88 -16.76 23.58
N GLY A 331 -1.43 -16.67 22.40
CA GLY A 331 -2.46 -15.70 22.06
C GLY A 331 -3.86 -16.31 22.23
N TRP A 332 -4.83 -15.50 22.61
CA TRP A 332 -6.21 -15.97 22.84
C TRP A 332 -6.86 -16.51 21.55
N GLY A 333 -6.49 -16.00 20.39
CA GLY A 333 -7.04 -16.44 19.09
C GLY A 333 -6.72 -17.90 18.77
N SER A 334 -5.58 -18.42 19.24
CA SER A 334 -5.25 -19.85 19.10
C SER A 334 -6.14 -20.76 19.91
N LEU A 335 -6.82 -20.23 20.92
CA LEU A 335 -7.76 -20.98 21.77
C LEU A 335 -9.21 -20.70 21.41
N ALA A 336 -9.48 -19.98 20.33
CA ALA A 336 -10.82 -19.66 19.87
C ALA A 336 -11.70 -20.91 19.65
N TYR A 337 -11.08 -22.02 19.19
CA TYR A 337 -11.78 -23.32 19.08
C TYR A 337 -12.37 -23.81 20.41
N THR A 338 -11.90 -23.31 21.55
CA THR A 338 -12.44 -23.68 22.86
C THR A 338 -13.74 -22.96 23.17
N ILE A 339 -13.99 -21.80 22.59
CA ILE A 339 -15.17 -20.97 22.81
C ILE A 339 -16.18 -21.03 21.67
N PHE A 340 -15.75 -21.27 20.44
CA PHE A 340 -16.63 -21.43 19.28
C PHE A 340 -17.00 -22.90 19.01
N ASN A 341 -18.21 -23.12 18.48
CA ASN A 341 -18.67 -24.44 18.10
C ASN A 341 -18.20 -24.79 16.67
N PRO A 342 -17.25 -25.74 16.50
CA PRO A 342 -16.69 -26.06 15.20
C PRO A 342 -17.71 -26.67 14.23
N LYS A 343 -18.85 -27.18 14.73
CA LYS A 343 -19.94 -27.67 13.87
C LYS A 343 -20.70 -26.54 13.18
N LYS A 344 -20.58 -25.28 13.67
CA LYS A 344 -21.36 -24.14 13.19
C LYS A 344 -20.53 -23.06 12.51
N ILE A 345 -19.24 -22.95 12.82
CA ILE A 345 -18.35 -21.91 12.31
C ILE A 345 -16.91 -22.41 12.25
N THR A 346 -16.18 -22.01 11.21
CA THR A 346 -14.74 -22.28 11.10
C THR A 346 -13.94 -21.12 11.72
N CYS A 347 -12.95 -21.43 12.56
CA CYS A 347 -12.08 -20.44 13.19
C CYS A 347 -10.74 -20.39 12.47
N VAL A 348 -10.32 -19.20 12.03
CA VAL A 348 -9.04 -18.96 11.38
C VAL A 348 -8.24 -17.92 12.16
N ASN A 349 -7.10 -18.32 12.72
CA ASN A 349 -6.19 -17.38 13.36
C ASN A 349 -5.17 -16.84 12.34
N ALA A 350 -5.52 -15.73 11.70
CA ALA A 350 -4.68 -15.03 10.72
C ALA A 350 -3.72 -14.01 11.37
N ALA A 351 -3.74 -13.88 12.70
CA ALA A 351 -2.84 -12.97 13.42
C ALA A 351 -1.35 -13.33 13.23
N LYS A 352 -0.47 -12.38 13.39
CA LYS A 352 0.99 -12.58 13.29
C LYS A 352 1.72 -11.86 14.42
N ALA A 353 2.51 -12.63 15.17
CA ALA A 353 3.30 -12.10 16.28
C ALA A 353 4.20 -10.92 15.83
N GLY A 354 4.25 -9.88 16.66
CA GLY A 354 5.09 -8.70 16.44
C GLY A 354 4.59 -7.73 15.38
N ARG A 355 3.36 -7.87 14.85
CA ARG A 355 2.82 -6.94 13.86
C ARG A 355 1.93 -5.89 14.51
N SER A 356 2.06 -4.68 14.02
CA SER A 356 1.13 -3.57 14.25
C SER A 356 0.06 -3.55 13.16
N SER A 357 -0.94 -2.70 13.28
CA SER A 357 -1.90 -2.44 12.21
C SER A 357 -1.17 -2.05 10.89
N ARG A 358 -0.19 -1.16 10.96
CA ARG A 358 0.65 -0.75 9.82
C ARG A 358 1.44 -1.90 9.22
N SER A 359 2.26 -2.59 10.00
CA SER A 359 3.13 -3.64 9.46
C SER A 359 2.34 -4.85 8.95
N TYR A 360 1.19 -5.16 9.54
CA TYR A 360 0.30 -6.21 9.07
C TYR A 360 -0.26 -5.90 7.67
N LEU A 361 -0.62 -4.63 7.43
CA LEU A 361 -1.04 -4.15 6.12
C LEU A 361 0.13 -4.15 5.12
N ASN A 362 1.27 -3.56 5.50
CA ASN A 362 2.41 -3.34 4.61
C ASN A 362 3.08 -4.65 4.14
N GLU A 363 3.00 -5.71 4.95
CA GLU A 363 3.52 -7.04 4.61
C GLU A 363 2.55 -7.87 3.75
N GLY A 364 1.44 -7.30 3.26
CA GLY A 364 0.44 -8.00 2.45
C GLY A 364 -0.37 -9.05 3.22
N ARG A 365 -0.27 -9.09 4.55
CA ARG A 365 -1.02 -10.06 5.37
C ARG A 365 -2.51 -9.77 5.39
N TRP A 366 -2.85 -8.49 5.47
CA TRP A 366 -4.25 -8.06 5.37
C TRP A 366 -4.84 -8.39 4.00
N GLU A 367 -4.08 -8.20 2.92
CA GLU A 367 -4.54 -8.50 1.56
C GLU A 367 -4.96 -9.97 1.41
N LYS A 368 -4.19 -10.90 2.00
CA LYS A 368 -4.54 -12.32 2.01
C LYS A 368 -5.86 -12.62 2.71
N VAL A 369 -6.09 -11.99 3.87
CA VAL A 369 -7.37 -12.10 4.58
C VAL A 369 -8.49 -11.51 3.74
N TYR A 370 -8.32 -10.27 3.26
CA TYR A 370 -9.29 -9.55 2.44
C TYR A 370 -9.72 -10.35 1.19
N ASN A 371 -8.75 -10.91 0.45
CA ASN A 371 -9.03 -11.69 -0.75
C ASN A 371 -9.73 -13.04 -0.45
N SER A 372 -9.64 -13.51 0.79
CA SER A 372 -10.26 -14.76 1.24
C SER A 372 -11.66 -14.58 1.85
N LEU A 373 -12.06 -13.34 2.15
CA LEU A 373 -13.36 -13.04 2.75
C LEU A 373 -14.52 -13.34 1.79
N GLN A 374 -15.60 -13.84 2.36
CA GLN A 374 -16.88 -14.06 1.67
C GLN A 374 -18.02 -13.40 2.47
N PRO A 375 -19.14 -13.07 1.80
CA PRO A 375 -20.32 -12.55 2.50
C PRO A 375 -20.76 -13.46 3.67
N GLY A 376 -21.01 -12.84 4.83
CA GLY A 376 -21.41 -13.54 6.05
C GLY A 376 -20.26 -14.03 6.93
N ASP A 377 -19.00 -13.88 6.52
CA ASP A 377 -17.84 -14.11 7.40
C ASP A 377 -17.73 -13.05 8.50
N TYR A 378 -16.94 -13.33 9.52
CA TYR A 378 -16.65 -12.41 10.63
C TYR A 378 -15.15 -12.13 10.71
N VAL A 379 -14.77 -10.91 11.07
CA VAL A 379 -13.38 -10.54 11.32
C VAL A 379 -13.27 -9.82 12.65
N LEU A 380 -12.55 -10.40 13.60
CA LEU A 380 -12.16 -9.75 14.85
C LEU A 380 -10.81 -9.08 14.65
N ILE A 381 -10.75 -7.76 14.86
CA ILE A 381 -9.59 -6.91 14.54
C ILE A 381 -9.00 -6.38 15.85
N GLU A 382 -7.81 -6.86 16.24
CA GLU A 382 -7.12 -6.45 17.48
C GLU A 382 -5.67 -6.05 17.17
N PHE A 383 -5.35 -4.75 17.24
CA PHE A 383 -4.00 -4.22 17.11
C PHE A 383 -3.73 -3.18 18.19
N GLY A 384 -2.47 -2.75 18.37
CA GLY A 384 -2.09 -1.66 19.25
C GLY A 384 -0.80 -1.88 20.03
N HIS A 385 -0.50 -3.11 20.47
CA HIS A 385 0.71 -3.38 21.27
C HIS A 385 2.01 -3.04 20.55
N ASN A 386 2.04 -3.18 19.22
CA ASN A 386 3.19 -2.85 18.40
C ASN A 386 3.08 -1.49 17.71
N ASP A 387 1.92 -0.87 17.68
CA ASP A 387 1.67 0.44 17.07
C ASP A 387 2.35 1.59 17.83
N ILE A 388 2.69 1.38 19.11
CA ILE A 388 3.45 2.31 19.95
C ILE A 388 4.95 2.33 19.60
N CYS A 389 5.44 1.40 18.79
CA CYS A 389 6.85 1.34 18.43
C CYS A 389 7.28 2.56 17.58
N SER A 390 8.58 2.65 17.29
CA SER A 390 9.12 3.67 16.40
C SER A 390 8.47 3.65 15.01
N LEU A 391 8.28 4.83 14.44
CA LEU A 391 7.75 5.00 13.08
C LEU A 391 8.77 4.62 12.00
N THR A 392 10.07 4.74 12.29
CA THR A 392 11.13 4.75 11.27
C THR A 392 12.24 3.74 11.49
N ASP A 393 12.21 2.99 12.60
CA ASP A 393 13.23 1.98 12.89
C ASP A 393 13.16 0.78 11.93
N LYS A 394 14.13 -0.13 12.06
CA LYS A 394 14.21 -1.39 11.29
C LYS A 394 12.89 -2.17 11.20
N LYS A 395 12.09 -2.13 12.25
CA LYS A 395 10.86 -2.92 12.34
C LYS A 395 9.66 -2.21 11.73
N MET A 396 9.72 -0.88 11.53
CA MET A 396 8.69 -0.04 10.90
C MET A 396 7.26 -0.34 11.38
N ARG A 397 7.09 -0.47 12.70
CA ARG A 397 5.81 -0.90 13.30
C ARG A 397 4.93 0.26 13.72
N GLY A 398 5.51 1.38 14.13
CA GLY A 398 4.76 2.50 14.69
C GLY A 398 3.71 3.02 13.72
N SER A 399 2.55 3.40 14.26
CA SER A 399 1.53 4.21 13.60
C SER A 399 1.41 5.57 14.31
N ILE A 400 0.88 6.61 13.64
CA ILE A 400 0.68 7.90 14.28
C ILE A 400 -0.39 7.74 15.38
N PRO A 401 -0.10 8.15 16.64
CA PRO A 401 -0.93 7.84 17.80
C PRO A 401 -2.18 8.73 17.90
N CYS A 402 -3.16 8.51 17.07
CA CYS A 402 -4.49 9.14 17.14
C CYS A 402 -5.54 8.34 16.35
N ALA A 403 -6.83 8.69 16.54
CA ALA A 403 -7.96 8.11 15.81
C ALA A 403 -8.31 8.88 14.52
N LYS A 404 -7.90 10.15 14.42
CA LYS A 404 -8.21 11.01 13.26
C LYS A 404 -7.48 10.53 12.00
N ASP A 405 -8.12 10.70 10.85
CA ASP A 405 -7.48 10.42 9.59
C ASP A 405 -6.36 11.43 9.31
N THR A 406 -5.15 11.00 9.52
CA THR A 406 -3.95 11.80 9.25
C THR A 406 -2.80 10.91 8.82
N CYS A 407 -1.87 11.49 8.09
CA CYS A 407 -0.64 10.83 7.68
C CYS A 407 0.50 11.82 7.54
N ASN A 408 1.72 11.31 7.60
CA ASN A 408 2.94 12.06 7.31
C ASN A 408 3.93 11.19 6.56
N VAL A 409 4.82 11.84 5.82
CA VAL A 409 5.91 11.17 5.10
C VAL A 409 7.15 11.11 6.01
N TYR A 410 7.69 9.93 6.20
CA TYR A 410 8.86 9.68 7.03
C TYR A 410 9.94 8.93 6.27
N GLN A 411 11.21 9.30 6.48
CA GLN A 411 12.33 8.54 5.95
C GLN A 411 12.67 7.38 6.89
N MET A 412 12.70 6.17 6.35
CA MET A 412 13.08 4.97 7.11
C MET A 412 14.58 4.98 7.40
N GLN A 413 14.97 4.60 8.62
CA GLN A 413 16.35 4.72 9.08
C GLN A 413 17.34 3.81 8.32
N GLU A 414 16.94 2.58 8.00
CA GLU A 414 17.81 1.63 7.30
C GLU A 414 17.75 1.79 5.78
N SER A 415 16.57 1.65 5.20
CA SER A 415 16.39 1.64 3.74
C SER A 415 16.60 3.00 3.09
N LYS A 416 16.55 4.10 3.86
CA LYS A 416 16.54 5.49 3.37
C LYS A 416 15.38 5.80 2.41
N GLN A 417 14.46 4.86 2.21
CA GLN A 417 13.20 5.06 1.49
C GLN A 417 12.24 5.90 2.34
N PHE A 418 11.37 6.62 1.67
CA PHE A 418 10.30 7.37 2.33
C PHE A 418 9.00 6.58 2.29
N GLU A 419 8.27 6.63 3.38
CA GLU A 419 6.97 5.97 3.52
C GLU A 419 5.94 6.93 4.10
N VAL A 420 4.73 6.90 3.56
CA VAL A 420 3.57 7.56 4.17
C VAL A 420 3.08 6.70 5.31
N VAL A 421 3.20 7.20 6.53
CA VAL A 421 2.70 6.55 7.74
C VAL A 421 1.38 7.19 8.13
N TYR A 422 0.37 6.36 8.29
CA TYR A 422 -0.96 6.79 8.69
C TYR A 422 -1.17 6.67 10.21
N SER A 423 -2.25 7.26 10.70
CA SER A 423 -2.67 7.13 12.08
C SER A 423 -3.19 5.72 12.40
N PHE A 424 -3.14 5.37 13.68
CA PHE A 424 -3.72 4.12 14.19
C PHE A 424 -5.19 3.98 13.80
N GLY A 425 -5.98 5.06 13.99
CA GLY A 425 -7.39 5.07 13.62
C GLY A 425 -7.63 4.86 12.13
N TRP A 426 -6.80 5.46 11.28
CA TRP A 426 -6.91 5.26 9.84
C TRP A 426 -6.72 3.78 9.44
N TYR A 427 -5.71 3.09 10.01
CA TYR A 427 -5.51 1.66 9.72
C TYR A 427 -6.72 0.83 10.16
N LEU A 428 -7.28 1.12 11.34
CA LEU A 428 -8.48 0.41 11.80
C LEU A 428 -9.68 0.65 10.89
N LYS A 429 -9.94 1.90 10.51
CA LYS A 429 -11.05 2.26 9.61
C LYS A 429 -10.91 1.57 8.25
N LYS A 430 -9.68 1.51 7.74
CA LYS A 430 -9.40 0.77 6.50
C LYS A 430 -9.78 -0.70 6.62
N PHE A 431 -9.36 -1.38 7.67
CA PHE A 431 -9.71 -2.78 7.87
C PHE A 431 -11.23 -2.99 8.02
N ILE A 432 -11.89 -2.12 8.76
CA ILE A 432 -13.35 -2.16 8.94
C ILE A 432 -14.08 -2.03 7.61
N GLN A 433 -13.71 -1.03 6.82
CA GLN A 433 -14.33 -0.77 5.53
C GLN A 433 -14.10 -1.91 4.53
N ASP A 434 -12.87 -2.42 4.45
CA ASP A 434 -12.53 -3.56 3.60
C ASP A 434 -13.39 -4.80 3.92
N VAL A 435 -13.69 -5.04 5.20
CA VAL A 435 -14.55 -6.16 5.61
C VAL A 435 -16.00 -5.93 5.19
N TYR A 436 -16.52 -4.72 5.36
CA TYR A 436 -17.88 -4.38 4.90
C TYR A 436 -18.03 -4.52 3.39
N GLU A 437 -17.05 -4.10 2.59
CA GLU A 437 -17.08 -4.26 1.12
C GLU A 437 -17.22 -5.71 0.66
N LYS A 438 -16.69 -6.65 1.45
CA LYS A 438 -16.83 -8.09 1.18
C LYS A 438 -18.17 -8.68 1.64
N GLY A 439 -19.09 -7.86 2.16
CA GLY A 439 -20.33 -8.33 2.77
C GLY A 439 -20.08 -9.14 4.06
N ALA A 440 -18.92 -8.98 4.66
CA ALA A 440 -18.53 -9.62 5.92
C ALA A 440 -18.76 -8.69 7.11
N HIS A 441 -18.59 -9.21 8.32
CA HIS A 441 -18.93 -8.52 9.58
C HIS A 441 -17.66 -8.21 10.39
N PRO A 442 -17.18 -6.95 10.42
CA PRO A 442 -16.08 -6.56 11.30
C PRO A 442 -16.54 -6.47 12.75
N ILE A 443 -15.66 -6.83 13.66
CA ILE A 443 -15.79 -6.57 15.11
C ILE A 443 -14.45 -6.01 15.56
N LEU A 444 -14.44 -4.75 15.99
CA LEU A 444 -13.26 -4.13 16.54
C LEU A 444 -13.05 -4.62 17.97
N VAL A 445 -11.84 -5.06 18.30
CA VAL A 445 -11.50 -5.63 19.62
C VAL A 445 -10.37 -4.82 20.22
N SER A 446 -10.58 -4.30 21.44
CA SER A 446 -9.48 -3.61 22.14
C SER A 446 -8.43 -4.61 22.60
N LEU A 447 -7.17 -4.14 22.63
CA LEU A 447 -6.02 -4.99 22.99
C LEU A 447 -6.13 -5.58 24.39
N THR A 448 -5.51 -6.72 24.62
CA THR A 448 -5.43 -7.35 25.94
C THR A 448 -4.62 -6.47 26.91
N PRO A 449 -4.93 -6.45 28.24
CA PRO A 449 -4.14 -5.71 29.21
C PRO A 449 -2.76 -6.33 29.41
N ARG A 450 -1.79 -5.51 29.79
CA ARG A 450 -0.49 -5.97 30.27
C ARG A 450 -0.54 -6.27 31.76
N ASN A 451 0.33 -7.14 32.24
CA ASN A 451 0.46 -7.43 33.68
C ASN A 451 1.18 -6.28 34.39
N GLU A 452 0.56 -5.12 34.36
CA GLU A 452 0.99 -3.89 35.02
C GLU A 452 -0.11 -3.43 35.98
N TRP A 453 0.27 -2.97 37.18
CA TRP A 453 -0.67 -2.69 38.27
C TRP A 453 -0.52 -1.27 38.82
N PRO A 454 -0.80 -0.26 37.99
CA PRO A 454 -0.80 1.12 38.50
C PRO A 454 -1.87 1.27 39.60
N HIS A 455 -1.46 1.82 40.74
CA HIS A 455 -2.34 2.02 41.91
C HIS A 455 -3.07 0.75 42.38
N GLY A 456 -2.46 -0.43 42.21
CA GLY A 456 -3.02 -1.70 42.69
C GLY A 456 -4.15 -2.28 41.84
N LYS A 457 -4.41 -1.74 40.67
CA LYS A 457 -5.36 -2.22 39.66
C LYS A 457 -4.63 -2.60 38.38
N MET A 458 -5.18 -3.58 37.66
CA MET A 458 -4.70 -3.90 36.31
C MET A 458 -4.73 -2.65 35.43
N GLU A 459 -3.73 -2.47 34.55
CA GLU A 459 -3.64 -1.30 33.68
C GLU A 459 -4.94 -1.05 32.89
N ARG A 460 -5.21 0.24 32.65
CA ARG A 460 -6.29 0.72 31.79
C ARG A 460 -5.72 1.70 30.78
N ARG A 461 -5.97 1.49 29.51
CA ARG A 461 -5.52 2.37 28.42
C ARG A 461 -6.63 3.26 27.89
N ASN A 462 -7.51 3.68 28.81
CA ASN A 462 -8.71 4.44 28.45
C ASN A 462 -8.42 5.82 27.85
N ASP A 463 -7.26 6.42 28.13
CA ASP A 463 -6.85 7.74 27.64
C ASP A 463 -5.94 7.68 26.40
N THR A 464 -5.59 6.50 25.96
CA THR A 464 -4.75 6.26 24.78
C THR A 464 -5.48 5.34 23.79
N TYR A 465 -5.04 4.10 23.62
CA TYR A 465 -5.65 3.16 22.66
C TYR A 465 -7.14 2.95 22.91
N GLY A 466 -7.56 2.82 24.16
CA GLY A 466 -8.98 2.69 24.50
C GLY A 466 -9.83 3.89 24.07
N LYS A 467 -9.26 5.12 24.17
CA LYS A 467 -9.87 6.33 23.63
C LYS A 467 -9.97 6.27 22.11
N TRP A 468 -8.87 5.95 21.42
CA TRP A 468 -8.83 5.92 19.97
C TRP A 468 -9.76 4.85 19.38
N TYR A 469 -9.87 3.68 20.03
CA TYR A 469 -10.86 2.67 19.65
C TYR A 469 -12.29 3.24 19.71
N ARG A 470 -12.66 3.91 20.81
CA ARG A 470 -14.00 4.50 20.95
C ARG A 470 -14.27 5.62 19.95
N GLU A 471 -13.27 6.42 19.62
CA GLU A 471 -13.38 7.45 18.59
C GLU A 471 -13.61 6.81 17.20
N VAL A 472 -12.88 5.76 16.84
CA VAL A 472 -13.12 5.01 15.60
C VAL A 472 -14.51 4.39 15.57
N VAL A 473 -14.96 3.81 16.68
CA VAL A 473 -16.32 3.25 16.80
C VAL A 473 -17.38 4.32 16.57
N ALA A 474 -17.21 5.50 17.18
CA ALA A 474 -18.14 6.61 17.01
C ALA A 474 -18.25 7.14 15.56
N GLU A 475 -17.17 6.99 14.76
CA GLU A 475 -17.16 7.39 13.36
C GLU A 475 -17.66 6.31 12.39
N THR A 476 -17.59 5.03 12.76
CA THR A 476 -17.83 3.90 11.85
C THR A 476 -19.01 3.03 12.21
N ASP A 477 -19.61 3.22 13.39
CA ASP A 477 -20.65 2.37 13.97
C ASP A 477 -20.28 0.87 14.01
N VAL A 478 -18.98 0.54 13.94
CA VAL A 478 -18.51 -0.85 13.98
C VAL A 478 -18.80 -1.47 15.35
N PRO A 479 -19.28 -2.72 15.41
CA PRO A 479 -19.41 -3.43 16.66
C PRO A 479 -18.09 -3.49 17.43
N PHE A 480 -18.10 -3.10 18.71
CA PHE A 480 -16.90 -2.99 19.54
C PHE A 480 -16.93 -3.93 20.74
N LEU A 481 -15.91 -4.76 20.85
CA LEU A 481 -15.65 -5.62 21.98
C LEU A 481 -14.53 -5.02 22.84
N ASP A 482 -14.88 -4.41 23.97
CA ASP A 482 -13.90 -3.84 24.90
C ASP A 482 -13.25 -4.96 25.75
N LEU A 483 -12.43 -5.78 25.07
CA LEU A 483 -11.73 -6.90 25.69
C LEU A 483 -10.78 -6.42 26.78
N HIS A 484 -10.14 -5.28 26.60
CA HIS A 484 -9.20 -4.70 27.57
C HIS A 484 -9.85 -4.56 28.94
N ASN A 485 -10.96 -3.84 29.02
CA ASN A 485 -11.63 -3.60 30.29
C ASN A 485 -12.30 -4.87 30.83
N ILE A 486 -12.87 -5.72 29.97
CA ILE A 486 -13.46 -7.00 30.40
C ILE A 486 -12.41 -7.92 31.04
N ALA A 487 -11.23 -8.04 30.43
CA ALA A 487 -10.13 -8.86 30.95
C ALA A 487 -9.51 -8.24 32.20
N ALA A 488 -9.26 -6.93 32.19
CA ALA A 488 -8.69 -6.22 33.32
C ALA A 488 -9.58 -6.27 34.57
N ASP A 489 -10.91 -6.10 34.42
CA ASP A 489 -11.87 -6.28 35.53
C ASP A 489 -11.87 -7.70 36.10
N SER A 490 -11.64 -8.68 35.23
CA SER A 490 -11.51 -10.06 35.66
C SER A 490 -10.20 -10.32 36.37
N TYR A 491 -9.09 -9.77 35.90
CA TYR A 491 -7.78 -9.87 36.53
C TYR A 491 -7.75 -9.15 37.89
N ASP A 492 -8.42 -7.99 38.01
CA ASP A 492 -8.54 -7.29 39.29
C ASP A 492 -9.21 -8.18 40.36
N LYS A 493 -10.23 -8.96 39.99
CA LYS A 493 -10.91 -9.91 40.89
C LYS A 493 -10.03 -11.12 41.25
N ILE A 494 -9.18 -11.56 40.35
CA ILE A 494 -8.22 -12.67 40.57
C ILE A 494 -7.11 -12.20 41.53
N GLY A 495 -6.71 -10.94 41.43
CA GLY A 495 -5.67 -10.31 42.24
C GLY A 495 -4.26 -10.49 41.66
N LYS A 496 -3.44 -9.48 41.90
CA LYS A 496 -2.08 -9.29 41.32
C LYS A 496 -1.21 -10.54 41.44
N GLU A 497 -1.15 -11.16 42.60
CA GLU A 497 -0.26 -12.30 42.84
C GLU A 497 -0.65 -13.52 42.00
N LYS A 498 -1.93 -13.85 41.94
CA LYS A 498 -2.41 -14.98 41.14
C LYS A 498 -2.32 -14.71 39.62
N VAL A 499 -2.42 -13.46 39.21
CA VAL A 499 -2.31 -13.08 37.79
C VAL A 499 -0.91 -13.29 37.23
N LYS A 500 0.14 -13.36 38.05
CA LYS A 500 1.49 -13.74 37.60
C LYS A 500 1.52 -15.06 36.83
N GLU A 501 0.67 -16.02 37.15
CA GLU A 501 0.57 -17.30 36.44
C GLU A 501 -0.03 -17.18 35.03
N TYR A 502 -0.72 -16.07 34.76
CA TYR A 502 -1.35 -15.79 33.45
C TYR A 502 -0.37 -15.15 32.47
N TYR A 503 0.78 -14.67 32.96
CA TYR A 503 1.89 -14.11 32.20
C TYR A 503 3.19 -14.81 32.63
N LYS A 504 3.97 -15.33 31.70
CA LYS A 504 5.07 -16.21 32.07
C LYS A 504 6.45 -15.59 31.82
N LYS A 505 6.64 -14.94 30.67
CA LYS A 505 7.95 -14.41 30.28
C LYS A 505 8.08 -12.90 30.47
N ASP A 506 7.00 -12.17 30.20
CA ASP A 506 6.98 -10.72 30.26
C ASP A 506 5.57 -10.23 30.67
N HIS A 507 5.39 -8.92 30.74
CA HIS A 507 4.15 -8.31 31.13
C HIS A 507 3.08 -8.28 30.04
N THR A 508 3.41 -8.64 28.80
CA THR A 508 2.51 -8.52 27.62
C THR A 508 1.96 -9.87 27.18
N HIS A 509 2.83 -10.88 27.10
CA HIS A 509 2.48 -12.18 26.51
C HIS A 509 1.95 -13.14 27.56
N THR A 510 0.76 -13.63 27.29
CA THR A 510 0.09 -14.56 28.22
C THR A 510 0.60 -15.99 28.13
N SER A 511 0.55 -16.71 29.26
CA SER A 511 0.68 -18.16 29.30
C SER A 511 -0.54 -18.84 28.67
N LEU A 512 -0.53 -20.14 28.49
CA LEU A 512 -1.71 -20.91 28.07
C LEU A 512 -2.92 -20.64 28.96
N LYS A 513 -2.70 -20.51 30.29
CA LYS A 513 -3.74 -20.17 31.27
C LYS A 513 -4.32 -18.77 31.00
N GLY A 514 -3.44 -17.78 30.74
CA GLY A 514 -3.85 -16.41 30.43
C GLY A 514 -4.57 -16.31 29.09
N ALA A 515 -4.07 -16.94 28.05
CA ALA A 515 -4.72 -16.95 26.74
C ALA A 515 -6.11 -17.59 26.78
N ARG A 516 -6.28 -18.70 27.53
CA ARG A 516 -7.58 -19.34 27.76
C ARG A 516 -8.54 -18.42 28.52
N HIS A 517 -8.03 -17.67 29.47
CA HIS A 517 -8.81 -16.69 30.21
C HIS A 517 -9.27 -15.56 29.29
N ASN A 518 -8.39 -14.99 28.48
CA ASN A 518 -8.72 -13.93 27.53
C ASN A 518 -9.74 -14.42 26.48
N ALA A 519 -9.62 -15.67 25.98
CA ALA A 519 -10.61 -16.26 25.08
C ALA A 519 -12.02 -16.32 25.76
N LYS A 520 -12.09 -16.69 27.04
CA LYS A 520 -13.35 -16.64 27.79
C LYS A 520 -13.89 -15.21 27.94
N CYS A 521 -13.02 -14.22 28.11
CA CYS A 521 -13.40 -12.80 28.14
C CYS A 521 -13.97 -12.36 26.79
N VAL A 522 -13.40 -12.82 25.66
CA VAL A 522 -13.96 -12.58 24.30
C VAL A 522 -15.38 -13.16 24.22
N ALA A 523 -15.59 -14.41 24.60
CA ALA A 523 -16.93 -15.03 24.57
C ALA A 523 -17.93 -14.26 25.44
N LYS A 524 -17.51 -13.85 26.65
CA LYS A 524 -18.33 -13.02 27.55
C LYS A 524 -18.69 -11.68 26.91
N GLY A 525 -17.71 -11.02 26.26
CA GLY A 525 -17.93 -9.75 25.58
C GLY A 525 -18.91 -9.87 24.41
N LEU A 526 -18.75 -10.88 23.57
CA LEU A 526 -19.66 -11.16 22.44
C LEU A 526 -21.11 -11.39 22.91
N LYS A 527 -21.31 -12.13 24.04
CA LYS A 527 -22.62 -12.31 24.63
C LYS A 527 -23.18 -10.99 25.19
N LYS A 528 -22.37 -10.21 25.93
CA LYS A 528 -22.77 -8.93 26.52
C LYS A 528 -23.21 -7.91 25.47
N MET A 529 -22.51 -7.82 24.34
CA MET A 529 -22.84 -6.90 23.23
C MET A 529 -23.96 -7.44 22.33
N LYS A 530 -24.52 -8.61 22.64
CA LYS A 530 -25.55 -9.29 21.81
C LYS A 530 -25.12 -9.44 20.34
N SER A 531 -23.84 -9.69 20.10
CA SER A 531 -23.31 -9.88 18.75
C SER A 531 -23.98 -11.06 18.05
N PRO A 532 -24.35 -10.94 16.76
CA PRO A 532 -24.80 -12.09 15.95
C PRO A 532 -23.80 -13.26 15.95
N LEU A 533 -22.51 -12.98 16.13
CA LEU A 533 -21.47 -13.99 16.26
C LEU A 533 -21.64 -14.86 17.53
N ALA A 534 -22.32 -14.35 18.57
CA ALA A 534 -22.53 -15.09 19.82
C ALA A 534 -23.34 -16.39 19.65
N LYS A 535 -24.17 -16.52 18.59
CA LYS A 535 -24.95 -17.75 18.30
C LYS A 535 -24.05 -18.96 17.93
N TYR A 536 -22.79 -18.68 17.59
CA TYR A 536 -21.81 -19.71 17.25
C TYR A 536 -20.91 -20.13 18.44
N LEU A 537 -21.09 -19.50 19.60
CA LEU A 537 -20.41 -19.92 20.82
C LEU A 537 -20.92 -21.29 21.32
N LYS A 538 -20.06 -21.97 22.08
CA LYS A 538 -20.39 -23.21 22.80
C LYS A 538 -21.33 -22.93 23.97
#